data_034463dbe3fbe642e4b56a7d7c49c749
#
_entry.id   034463dbe3fbe642e4b56a7d7c49c749
#
_cell.length_a   1.000
_cell.length_b   1.000
_cell.length_c   1.000
_cell.angle_alpha   90.00
_cell.angle_beta   90.00
_cell.angle_gamma   90.00
#
_symmetry.space_group_name_H-M   'P 1'
#
loop_
_entity.id
_entity.type
_entity.pdbx_description
1 polymer ?
#
loop_
_entity_poly.entity_id
_entity_poly.type
_entity_poly.pdbx_seq_one_letter_code
_entity_poly.pdbx_strand_id
1 'polypeptide(L)'
;LSVIDNFVDSERKWSGMTTSLRECYVCDEQNVNKVYSHKLPAPSVINLPRTQDICICNNCKSVFSDFESDQPTFDEYYRLLSRYSDGAVSTGSGTSDWDKHRLNSTADFFSLYLKSNDLSIVDMGCGCGGLLASLKEAGYTNLCGVDPSKSCVDTLVQTVSVRGLQGSLFDEALLDDEIFDVVILTGVLEHIYDLDTVMKNISRICNQKDGLLLIEVPDVDRYFNFANIPFQDFNLEHINHFSSISLQNLMERYGYKMVSIQQRDVAISESHFTPAITAVFKRELEGQKRRVHEETDVEERIQKYITKSNLELDALNSILTTKLEGIDRIVIWGAGQL
;
A
#
# COMPACT_ATOMS: atom_id res chain seq x y z
N LEU A 1 -34.38 5.91 0.06
CA LEU A 1 -34.35 5.24 1.37
C LEU A 1 -33.79 3.82 1.30
N SER A 2 -33.99 3.05 0.21
CA SER A 2 -33.50 1.68 0.08
C SER A 2 -31.98 1.54 -0.17
N VAL A 3 -31.28 2.61 -0.46
CA VAL A 3 -29.82 2.61 -0.70
C VAL A 3 -29.06 2.76 0.62
N ILE A 4 -29.63 3.48 1.59
CA ILE A 4 -28.97 3.74 2.89
C ILE A 4 -29.07 2.52 3.81
N ASP A 5 -30.15 1.74 3.73
CA ASP A 5 -30.34 0.55 4.58
C ASP A 5 -29.32 -0.58 4.34
N ASN A 6 -28.58 -0.54 3.23
CA ASN A 6 -27.56 -1.54 2.92
C ASN A 6 -26.17 -1.26 3.52
N PHE A 7 -25.96 -0.07 4.14
CA PHE A 7 -24.68 0.30 4.71
C PHE A 7 -24.58 0.12 6.23
N VAL A 8 -25.70 -0.15 6.92
CA VAL A 8 -25.75 -0.22 8.39
C VAL A 8 -26.23 -1.60 8.83
N ASP A 9 -25.38 -2.60 8.68
CA ASP A 9 -25.51 -3.86 9.45
C ASP A 9 -24.31 -3.92 10.44
N SER A 10 -24.30 -2.97 11.38
CA SER A 10 -23.18 -2.72 12.30
C SER A 10 -23.18 -3.57 13.57
N GLU A 11 -24.02 -4.62 13.66
CA GLU A 11 -24.04 -5.49 14.83
C GLU A 11 -23.47 -6.89 14.52
N ARG A 12 -22.23 -6.97 14.07
CA ARG A 12 -21.49 -8.22 14.16
C ARG A 12 -20.19 -8.00 14.93
N LYS A 13 -20.26 -8.21 16.24
CA LYS A 13 -19.07 -8.50 17.05
C LYS A 13 -18.50 -9.84 16.56
N TRP A 14 -17.58 -9.79 15.62
CA TRP A 14 -16.78 -10.93 15.26
C TRP A 14 -15.64 -11.04 16.27
N SER A 15 -15.73 -11.95 17.19
CA SER A 15 -14.61 -12.38 18.03
C SER A 15 -14.57 -13.90 18.02
N GLY A 16 -13.73 -14.45 17.16
CA GLY A 16 -13.55 -15.90 17.11
C GLY A 16 -12.43 -16.27 16.18
N MET A 17 -11.62 -17.25 16.59
CA MET A 17 -10.63 -17.85 15.71
C MET A 17 -11.34 -18.49 14.50
N THR A 18 -10.89 -18.16 13.30
CA THR A 18 -11.38 -18.70 12.05
C THR A 18 -10.22 -18.97 11.11
N THR A 19 -10.47 -19.69 10.04
CA THR A 19 -9.50 -19.91 8.96
C THR A 19 -9.74 -18.86 7.89
N SER A 20 -8.70 -18.12 7.50
CA SER A 20 -8.73 -17.17 6.39
C SER A 20 -8.73 -17.90 5.04
N LEU A 21 -9.22 -17.23 4.00
CA LEU A 21 -9.18 -17.73 2.62
C LEU A 21 -7.76 -17.68 2.05
N ARG A 22 -6.98 -16.68 2.46
CA ARG A 22 -5.57 -16.52 2.06
C ARG A 22 -4.63 -16.78 3.25
N GLU A 23 -3.41 -17.18 2.95
CA GLU A 23 -2.37 -17.34 3.95
C GLU A 23 -1.82 -15.99 4.41
N CYS A 24 -1.40 -15.93 5.67
CA CYS A 24 -0.70 -14.76 6.20
C CYS A 24 0.58 -14.50 5.41
N TYR A 25 0.74 -13.31 4.88
CA TYR A 25 1.89 -12.91 4.07
C TYR A 25 3.24 -12.94 4.80
N VAL A 26 3.24 -13.01 6.14
CA VAL A 26 4.44 -13.11 6.97
C VAL A 26 4.79 -14.56 7.29
N CYS A 27 3.84 -15.38 7.75
CA CYS A 27 4.14 -16.67 8.35
C CYS A 27 3.34 -17.85 7.81
N ASP A 28 2.58 -17.66 6.75
CA ASP A 28 1.77 -18.67 6.04
C ASP A 28 0.65 -19.30 6.90
N GLU A 29 0.37 -18.74 8.08
CA GLU A 29 -0.71 -19.20 8.96
C GLU A 29 -2.07 -18.76 8.42
N GLN A 30 -3.06 -19.65 8.48
CA GLN A 30 -4.45 -19.36 8.12
C GLN A 30 -5.37 -19.21 9.33
N ASN A 31 -4.87 -19.49 10.53
CA ASN A 31 -5.63 -19.28 11.77
C ASN A 31 -5.58 -17.79 12.14
N VAL A 32 -6.72 -17.13 12.04
CA VAL A 32 -6.83 -15.67 12.19
C VAL A 32 -7.93 -15.28 13.16
N ASN A 33 -7.82 -14.08 13.71
CA ASN A 33 -8.90 -13.37 14.37
C ASN A 33 -9.50 -12.37 13.39
N LYS A 34 -10.75 -12.59 12.95
CA LYS A 34 -11.50 -11.64 12.15
C LYS A 34 -12.01 -10.51 13.06
N VAL A 35 -11.55 -9.30 12.82
CA VAL A 35 -11.83 -8.14 13.68
C VAL A 35 -12.84 -7.17 13.09
N TYR A 36 -13.03 -7.19 11.76
CA TYR A 36 -14.01 -6.35 11.07
C TYR A 36 -14.42 -6.98 9.74
N SER A 37 -15.64 -6.69 9.30
CA SER A 37 -16.14 -7.11 7.99
C SER A 37 -17.02 -6.01 7.42
N HIS A 38 -16.79 -5.65 6.18
CA HIS A 38 -17.63 -4.67 5.50
C HIS A 38 -17.94 -5.08 4.05
N LYS A 39 -19.05 -4.53 3.54
CA LYS A 39 -19.44 -4.69 2.15
C LYS A 39 -18.75 -3.62 1.32
N LEU A 40 -18.16 -4.04 0.22
CA LEU A 40 -17.53 -3.16 -0.75
C LEU A 40 -18.49 -2.83 -1.88
N PRO A 41 -18.65 -1.57 -2.25
CA PRO A 41 -19.33 -1.19 -3.48
C PRO A 41 -18.42 -1.53 -4.67
N ALA A 42 -18.56 -2.71 -5.24
CA ALA A 42 -17.74 -3.11 -6.38
C ALA A 42 -18.44 -2.76 -7.70
N PRO A 43 -17.70 -2.21 -8.68
CA PRO A 43 -18.23 -1.97 -10.01
C PRO A 43 -18.64 -3.29 -10.68
N SER A 44 -19.69 -3.25 -11.53
CA SER A 44 -20.24 -4.44 -12.18
C SER A 44 -19.39 -4.98 -13.34
N VAL A 45 -18.38 -4.24 -13.75
CA VAL A 45 -17.54 -4.57 -14.93
C VAL A 45 -16.40 -5.53 -14.62
N ILE A 46 -16.05 -5.72 -13.36
CA ILE A 46 -15.03 -6.66 -12.90
C ILE A 46 -15.60 -7.46 -11.73
N ASN A 47 -15.19 -8.71 -11.60
CA ASN A 47 -15.62 -9.58 -10.50
C ASN A 47 -14.80 -9.33 -9.23
N LEU A 48 -14.85 -8.10 -8.74
CA LEU A 48 -14.19 -7.73 -7.47
C LEU A 48 -14.96 -8.29 -6.27
N PRO A 49 -14.27 -8.55 -5.15
CA PRO A 49 -14.90 -9.00 -3.93
C PRO A 49 -15.93 -7.99 -3.42
N ARG A 50 -17.06 -8.51 -2.93
CA ARG A 50 -18.16 -7.70 -2.38
C ARG A 50 -18.10 -7.56 -0.88
N THR A 51 -17.27 -8.34 -0.23
CA THR A 51 -17.06 -8.33 1.22
C THR A 51 -15.57 -8.41 1.47
N GLN A 52 -15.11 -7.63 2.41
CA GLN A 52 -13.74 -7.62 2.88
C GLN A 52 -13.75 -7.88 4.38
N ASP A 53 -12.99 -8.87 4.81
CA ASP A 53 -12.77 -9.18 6.20
C ASP A 53 -11.38 -8.70 6.62
N ILE A 54 -11.30 -7.88 7.64
CA ILE A 54 -10.01 -7.48 8.23
C ILE A 54 -9.63 -8.52 9.26
N CYS A 55 -8.50 -9.16 9.05
CA CYS A 55 -8.00 -10.27 9.83
C CYS A 55 -6.67 -9.94 10.51
N ILE A 56 -6.49 -10.46 11.71
CA ILE A 56 -5.22 -10.46 12.45
C ILE A 56 -4.74 -11.90 12.56
N CYS A 57 -3.54 -12.17 12.06
CA CYS A 57 -2.92 -13.50 12.18
C CYS A 57 -2.72 -13.87 13.65
N ASN A 58 -3.16 -15.07 14.06
CA ASN A 58 -3.01 -15.50 15.44
C ASN A 58 -1.57 -15.82 15.84
N ASN A 59 -0.72 -16.11 14.86
CA ASN A 59 0.69 -16.44 15.11
C ASN A 59 1.59 -15.19 15.18
N CYS A 60 1.64 -14.39 14.10
CA CYS A 60 2.59 -13.27 14.01
C CYS A 60 1.93 -11.89 14.19
N LYS A 61 0.62 -11.83 14.37
CA LYS A 61 -0.19 -10.63 14.56
C LYS A 61 -0.23 -9.65 13.36
N SER A 62 0.25 -10.07 12.19
CA SER A 62 0.11 -9.25 10.97
C SER A 62 -1.34 -9.04 10.60
N VAL A 63 -1.66 -7.85 10.08
CA VAL A 63 -3.01 -7.45 9.69
C VAL A 63 -3.15 -7.51 8.18
N PHE A 64 -4.24 -8.06 7.68
CA PHE A 64 -4.51 -8.14 6.24
C PHE A 64 -6.01 -8.24 5.95
N SER A 65 -6.35 -7.86 4.74
CA SER A 65 -7.68 -8.04 4.18
C SER A 65 -7.83 -9.47 3.65
N ASP A 66 -8.87 -10.16 4.09
CA ASP A 66 -9.23 -11.50 3.64
C ASP A 66 -10.51 -11.46 2.80
N PHE A 67 -10.45 -11.98 1.58
CA PHE A 67 -11.56 -12.08 0.63
C PHE A 67 -11.25 -13.10 -0.47
N GLU A 68 -12.29 -13.61 -1.08
CA GLU A 68 -12.15 -14.51 -2.23
C GLU A 68 -11.79 -13.70 -3.48
N SER A 69 -10.51 -13.76 -3.87
CA SER A 69 -9.99 -13.15 -5.09
C SER A 69 -8.63 -13.75 -5.46
N ASP A 70 -8.04 -13.26 -6.53
CA ASP A 70 -6.71 -13.65 -7.01
C ASP A 70 -5.96 -12.43 -7.59
N GLN A 71 -4.67 -12.59 -7.85
CA GLN A 71 -3.85 -11.53 -8.42
C GLN A 71 -4.33 -11.08 -9.81
N PRO A 72 -4.73 -11.96 -10.76
CA PRO A 72 -5.25 -11.54 -12.06
C PRO A 72 -6.45 -10.61 -11.99
N THR A 73 -7.33 -10.79 -11.00
CA THR A 73 -8.48 -9.89 -10.78
C THR A 73 -8.04 -8.48 -10.40
N PHE A 74 -7.01 -8.36 -9.55
CA PHE A 74 -6.43 -7.06 -9.19
C PHE A 74 -5.65 -6.43 -10.35
N ASP A 75 -4.91 -7.21 -11.12
CA ASP A 75 -4.22 -6.72 -12.33
C ASP A 75 -5.21 -6.10 -13.32
N GLU A 76 -6.34 -6.77 -13.54
CA GLU A 76 -7.43 -6.25 -14.38
C GLU A 76 -8.04 -4.96 -13.79
N TYR A 77 -8.24 -4.90 -12.48
CA TYR A 77 -8.70 -3.69 -11.79
C TYR A 77 -7.75 -2.52 -12.01
N TYR A 78 -6.45 -2.71 -11.78
CA TYR A 78 -5.46 -1.65 -11.96
C TYR A 78 -5.35 -1.22 -13.41
N ARG A 79 -5.52 -2.14 -14.35
CA ARG A 79 -5.52 -1.84 -15.78
C ARG A 79 -6.71 -1.01 -16.25
N LEU A 80 -7.90 -1.23 -15.69
CA LEU A 80 -9.16 -0.67 -16.21
C LEU A 80 -9.74 0.47 -15.39
N LEU A 81 -9.62 0.42 -14.09
CA LEU A 81 -10.41 1.23 -13.17
C LEU A 81 -9.58 2.03 -12.16
N SER A 82 -8.32 1.68 -11.99
CA SER A 82 -7.47 2.36 -11.01
C SER A 82 -7.22 3.81 -11.45
N ARG A 83 -7.28 4.72 -10.49
CA ARG A 83 -6.87 6.12 -10.65
C ARG A 83 -5.41 6.27 -11.08
N TYR A 84 -4.58 5.30 -10.79
CA TYR A 84 -3.17 5.27 -11.16
C TYR A 84 -2.94 5.04 -12.66
N SER A 85 -3.98 4.65 -13.41
CA SER A 85 -3.90 4.56 -14.87
C SER A 85 -3.91 5.91 -15.59
N ASP A 86 -4.33 7.00 -14.92
CA ASP A 86 -4.33 8.37 -15.46
C ASP A 86 -3.19 9.19 -14.83
N GLY A 87 -2.13 9.37 -15.59
CA GLY A 87 -0.94 10.11 -15.16
C GLY A 87 -1.19 11.59 -14.78
N ALA A 88 -2.34 12.17 -15.14
CA ALA A 88 -2.68 13.55 -14.81
C ALA A 88 -3.21 13.72 -13.38
N VAL A 89 -3.66 12.63 -12.74
CA VAL A 89 -4.37 12.66 -11.46
C VAL A 89 -3.69 11.83 -10.37
N SER A 90 -2.61 11.11 -10.70
CA SER A 90 -1.98 10.18 -9.76
C SER A 90 -1.23 10.90 -8.64
N THR A 91 -1.51 10.49 -7.40
CA THR A 91 -0.65 10.77 -6.25
C THR A 91 0.73 10.17 -6.54
N GLY A 92 1.80 10.91 -6.26
CA GLY A 92 3.15 10.45 -6.60
C GLY A 92 3.67 10.95 -7.95
N SER A 93 2.88 11.77 -8.67
CA SER A 93 3.33 12.41 -9.91
C SER A 93 4.31 13.58 -9.71
N GLY A 94 4.32 14.19 -8.51
CA GLY A 94 5.07 15.40 -8.23
C GLY A 94 4.52 16.66 -8.93
N THR A 95 3.27 16.63 -9.41
CA THR A 95 2.67 17.77 -10.13
C THR A 95 2.17 18.86 -9.22
N SER A 96 1.75 18.55 -7.99
CA SER A 96 1.37 19.52 -6.98
C SER A 96 2.53 19.84 -6.04
N ASP A 97 2.55 21.05 -5.48
CA ASP A 97 3.61 21.49 -4.56
C ASP A 97 3.69 20.59 -3.31
N TRP A 98 2.55 20.17 -2.76
CA TRP A 98 2.50 19.28 -1.60
C TRP A 98 3.03 17.87 -1.94
N ASP A 99 2.69 17.34 -3.11
CA ASP A 99 3.16 16.02 -3.54
C ASP A 99 4.66 16.05 -3.85
N LYS A 100 5.14 17.11 -4.52
CA LYS A 100 6.57 17.34 -4.72
C LYS A 100 7.33 17.44 -3.40
N HIS A 101 6.78 18.16 -2.42
CA HIS A 101 7.40 18.26 -1.10
C HIS A 101 7.48 16.89 -0.39
N ARG A 102 6.43 16.10 -0.47
CA ARG A 102 6.39 14.74 0.06
C ARG A 102 7.47 13.85 -0.58
N LEU A 103 7.53 13.84 -1.90
CA LEU A 103 8.48 13.01 -2.66
C LEU A 103 9.93 13.43 -2.40
N ASN A 104 10.21 14.73 -2.32
CA ASN A 104 11.51 15.25 -1.93
C ASN A 104 11.89 14.78 -0.52
N SER A 105 10.97 14.86 0.44
CA SER A 105 11.22 14.37 1.81
C SER A 105 11.50 12.87 1.87
N THR A 106 10.88 12.07 1.00
CA THR A 106 11.14 10.63 0.89
C THR A 106 12.50 10.38 0.21
N ALA A 107 12.82 11.11 -0.87
CA ALA A 107 14.12 11.05 -1.51
C ALA A 107 15.27 11.47 -0.57
N ASP A 108 15.08 12.52 0.22
CA ASP A 108 16.05 12.98 1.24
C ASP A 108 16.32 11.88 2.27
N PHE A 109 15.25 11.24 2.78
CA PHE A 109 15.41 10.12 3.71
C PHE A 109 16.20 8.96 3.09
N PHE A 110 15.86 8.55 1.87
CA PHE A 110 16.55 7.45 1.19
C PHE A 110 18.02 7.82 0.90
N SER A 111 18.29 9.06 0.51
CA SER A 111 19.64 9.55 0.21
C SER A 111 20.61 9.43 1.37
N LEU A 112 20.14 9.38 2.62
CA LEU A 112 21.00 9.13 3.79
C LEU A 112 21.69 7.76 3.75
N TYR A 113 21.15 6.81 2.97
CA TYR A 113 21.64 5.43 2.88
C TYR A 113 22.31 5.11 1.55
N LEU A 114 22.19 5.99 0.56
CA LEU A 114 22.76 5.82 -0.78
C LEU A 114 24.16 6.41 -0.81
N LYS A 115 25.17 5.55 -0.96
CA LYS A 115 26.60 5.91 -0.78
C LYS A 115 27.24 6.54 -2.02
N SER A 116 26.61 6.44 -3.18
CA SER A 116 27.13 6.94 -4.46
C SER A 116 25.99 7.35 -5.39
N ASN A 117 26.25 8.35 -6.23
CA ASN A 117 25.25 8.86 -7.18
C ASN A 117 25.14 8.02 -8.46
N ASP A 118 26.03 7.05 -8.66
CA ASP A 118 26.08 6.13 -9.80
C ASP A 118 25.49 4.75 -9.50
N LEU A 119 24.94 4.55 -8.30
CA LEU A 119 24.18 3.35 -7.96
C LEU A 119 23.08 3.11 -8.99
N SER A 120 22.92 1.85 -9.42
CA SER A 120 21.79 1.44 -10.24
C SER A 120 20.53 1.34 -9.39
N ILE A 121 19.54 2.19 -9.68
CA ILE A 121 18.30 2.32 -8.90
C ILE A 121 17.11 2.00 -9.79
N VAL A 122 16.25 1.10 -9.34
CA VAL A 122 14.96 0.85 -9.99
C VAL A 122 13.82 1.15 -8.99
N ASP A 123 12.82 1.90 -9.47
CA ASP A 123 11.57 2.17 -8.75
C ASP A 123 10.45 1.31 -9.38
N MET A 124 9.97 0.33 -8.61
CA MET A 124 8.98 -0.64 -9.04
C MET A 124 7.58 -0.18 -8.60
N GLY A 125 6.73 0.17 -9.55
CA GLY A 125 5.48 0.89 -9.31
C GLY A 125 5.74 2.40 -9.29
N CYS A 126 6.58 2.90 -10.18
CA CYS A 126 7.06 4.28 -10.16
C CYS A 126 6.00 5.34 -10.48
N GLY A 127 4.80 4.95 -10.93
CA GLY A 127 3.80 5.89 -11.42
C GLY A 127 4.38 6.81 -12.49
N CYS A 128 4.12 8.10 -12.40
CA CYS A 128 4.65 9.13 -13.31
C CYS A 128 6.09 9.56 -12.99
N GLY A 129 6.74 8.91 -12.02
CA GLY A 129 8.16 9.11 -11.72
C GLY A 129 8.50 10.28 -10.84
N GLY A 130 7.57 10.76 -10.02
CA GLY A 130 7.83 11.90 -9.13
C GLY A 130 8.98 11.67 -8.15
N LEU A 131 9.09 10.46 -7.57
CA LEU A 131 10.22 10.12 -6.70
C LEU A 131 11.54 10.03 -7.48
N LEU A 132 11.52 9.46 -8.68
CA LEU A 132 12.70 9.43 -9.56
C LEU A 132 13.13 10.83 -9.99
N ALA A 133 12.19 11.77 -10.18
CA ALA A 133 12.52 13.17 -10.41
C ALA A 133 13.27 13.79 -9.23
N SER A 134 12.78 13.56 -8.00
CA SER A 134 13.44 14.03 -6.78
C SER A 134 14.84 13.43 -6.60
N LEU A 135 15.02 12.13 -6.86
CA LEU A 135 16.32 11.47 -6.83
C LEU A 135 17.27 12.00 -7.92
N LYS A 136 16.75 12.28 -9.12
CA LYS A 136 17.53 12.90 -10.19
C LYS A 136 17.98 14.32 -9.83
N GLU A 137 17.10 15.13 -9.22
CA GLU A 137 17.45 16.45 -8.69
C GLU A 137 18.53 16.36 -7.59
N ALA A 138 18.49 15.29 -6.78
CA ALA A 138 19.54 15.00 -5.77
C ALA A 138 20.87 14.48 -6.37
N GLY A 139 20.94 14.28 -7.71
CA GLY A 139 22.17 13.96 -8.44
C GLY A 139 22.35 12.49 -8.79
N TYR A 140 21.38 11.61 -8.53
CA TYR A 140 21.46 10.22 -8.98
C TYR A 140 21.22 10.11 -10.48
N THR A 141 22.06 9.35 -11.19
CA THR A 141 22.12 9.35 -12.67
C THR A 141 21.67 8.06 -13.31
N ASN A 142 21.76 6.93 -12.60
CA ASN A 142 21.44 5.61 -13.15
C ASN A 142 20.07 5.14 -12.59
N LEU A 143 19.00 5.74 -13.12
CA LEU A 143 17.63 5.58 -12.66
C LEU A 143 16.77 4.85 -13.69
N CYS A 144 15.94 3.93 -13.22
CA CYS A 144 14.94 3.21 -14.00
C CYS A 144 13.60 3.20 -13.27
N GLY A 145 12.50 3.39 -13.99
CA GLY A 145 11.16 3.23 -13.45
C GLY A 145 10.40 2.11 -14.16
N VAL A 146 9.65 1.34 -13.40
CA VAL A 146 8.75 0.28 -13.91
C VAL A 146 7.35 0.55 -13.42
N ASP A 147 6.36 0.52 -14.32
CA ASP A 147 4.95 0.69 -13.96
C ASP A 147 4.06 -0.07 -14.96
N PRO A 148 2.95 -0.69 -14.53
CA PRO A 148 2.01 -1.33 -15.46
C PRO A 148 1.28 -0.34 -16.37
N SER A 149 1.13 0.93 -15.97
CA SER A 149 0.49 1.97 -16.76
C SER A 149 1.42 2.54 -17.83
N LYS A 150 1.08 2.28 -19.10
CA LYS A 150 1.82 2.89 -20.22
C LYS A 150 1.80 4.42 -20.15
N SER A 151 0.69 5.02 -19.77
CA SER A 151 0.55 6.48 -19.63
C SER A 151 1.51 7.05 -18.60
N CYS A 152 1.67 6.38 -17.47
CA CYS A 152 2.63 6.78 -16.43
C CYS A 152 4.07 6.66 -16.94
N VAL A 153 4.42 5.56 -17.57
CA VAL A 153 5.77 5.35 -18.13
C VAL A 153 6.08 6.37 -19.22
N ASP A 154 5.15 6.65 -20.13
CA ASP A 154 5.34 7.69 -21.16
C ASP A 154 5.58 9.07 -20.52
N THR A 155 4.82 9.40 -19.46
CA THR A 155 5.00 10.64 -18.68
C THR A 155 6.38 10.68 -18.00
N LEU A 156 6.78 9.61 -17.32
CA LEU A 156 8.11 9.48 -16.72
C LEU A 156 9.23 9.77 -17.75
N VAL A 157 9.20 9.11 -18.90
CA VAL A 157 10.23 9.26 -19.95
C VAL A 157 10.25 10.68 -20.50
N GLN A 158 9.08 11.28 -20.73
CA GLN A 158 8.97 12.64 -21.33
C GLN A 158 9.36 13.74 -20.36
N THR A 159 8.96 13.64 -19.09
CA THR A 159 9.09 14.73 -18.11
C THR A 159 10.34 14.60 -17.26
N VAL A 160 10.68 13.41 -16.82
CA VAL A 160 11.84 13.16 -15.95
C VAL A 160 13.09 12.81 -16.78
N SER A 161 12.91 12.30 -18.00
CA SER A 161 14.00 11.88 -18.88
C SER A 161 14.91 10.83 -18.22
N VAL A 162 14.31 9.79 -17.67
CA VAL A 162 14.96 8.58 -17.17
C VAL A 162 14.41 7.36 -17.91
N ARG A 163 15.09 6.23 -17.80
CA ARG A 163 14.62 4.98 -18.38
C ARG A 163 13.28 4.58 -17.76
N GLY A 164 12.29 4.27 -18.58
CA GLY A 164 10.98 3.77 -18.16
C GLY A 164 10.63 2.48 -18.90
N LEU A 165 10.08 1.51 -18.19
CA LEU A 165 9.62 0.23 -18.73
C LEU A 165 8.18 -0.01 -18.31
N GLN A 166 7.33 -0.32 -19.29
CA GLN A 166 5.98 -0.80 -18.98
C GLN A 166 6.05 -2.28 -18.64
N GLY A 167 5.61 -2.63 -17.43
CA GLY A 167 5.58 -4.02 -16.99
C GLY A 167 5.04 -4.17 -15.57
N SER A 168 4.82 -5.42 -15.19
CA SER A 168 4.32 -5.81 -13.87
C SER A 168 5.44 -6.36 -12.99
N LEU A 169 5.28 -6.23 -11.68
CA LEU A 169 6.13 -6.90 -10.67
C LEU A 169 6.07 -8.44 -10.78
N PHE A 170 5.07 -8.96 -11.48
CA PHE A 170 4.89 -10.40 -11.73
C PHE A 170 5.59 -10.87 -13.00
N ASP A 171 6.09 -9.97 -13.84
CA ASP A 171 6.78 -10.30 -15.08
C ASP A 171 8.25 -10.62 -14.79
N GLU A 172 8.56 -11.90 -14.69
CA GLU A 172 9.92 -12.38 -14.42
C GLU A 172 10.90 -12.02 -15.54
N ALA A 173 10.42 -11.88 -16.77
CA ALA A 173 11.28 -11.60 -17.93
C ALA A 173 11.62 -10.12 -18.09
N LEU A 174 10.87 -9.22 -17.46
CA LEU A 174 10.97 -7.77 -17.69
C LEU A 174 12.37 -7.19 -17.40
N LEU A 175 13.05 -7.73 -16.39
CA LEU A 175 14.37 -7.30 -15.93
C LEU A 175 15.31 -8.52 -15.73
N ASP A 176 15.17 -9.54 -16.57
CA ASP A 176 15.73 -10.88 -16.31
C ASP A 176 17.25 -10.92 -16.15
N ASP A 177 17.97 -10.09 -16.90
CA ASP A 177 19.43 -10.04 -16.89
C ASP A 177 19.99 -8.83 -16.11
N GLU A 178 19.12 -8.08 -15.40
CA GLU A 178 19.52 -6.85 -14.73
C GLU A 178 19.58 -7.00 -13.22
N ILE A 179 20.65 -6.45 -12.64
CA ILE A 179 20.85 -6.40 -11.18
C ILE A 179 20.97 -4.94 -10.77
N PHE A 180 20.16 -4.54 -9.78
CA PHE A 180 20.15 -3.19 -9.25
C PHE A 180 20.79 -3.16 -7.86
N ASP A 181 21.54 -2.09 -7.59
CA ASP A 181 22.07 -1.82 -6.26
C ASP A 181 20.95 -1.43 -5.28
N VAL A 182 19.90 -0.81 -5.82
CA VAL A 182 18.76 -0.31 -5.05
C VAL A 182 17.45 -0.63 -5.76
N VAL A 183 16.51 -1.22 -5.05
CA VAL A 183 15.14 -1.41 -5.49
C VAL A 183 14.22 -0.61 -4.57
N ILE A 184 13.35 0.22 -5.15
CA ILE A 184 12.40 1.06 -4.45
C ILE A 184 11.00 0.49 -4.62
N LEU A 185 10.20 0.52 -3.53
CA LEU A 185 8.80 0.10 -3.48
C LEU A 185 8.04 1.10 -2.59
N THR A 186 7.50 2.17 -3.17
CA THR A 186 6.75 3.19 -2.43
C THR A 186 5.27 3.16 -2.81
N GLY A 187 4.39 2.85 -1.85
CA GLY A 187 2.95 2.72 -2.10
C GLY A 187 2.64 1.53 -3.02
N VAL A 188 3.26 0.38 -2.79
CA VAL A 188 3.16 -0.80 -3.66
C VAL A 188 2.77 -2.05 -2.90
N LEU A 189 3.48 -2.40 -1.82
CA LEU A 189 3.31 -3.70 -1.15
C LEU A 189 1.94 -3.87 -0.51
N GLU A 190 1.29 -2.79 -0.10
CA GLU A 190 -0.09 -2.79 0.42
C GLU A 190 -1.12 -3.24 -0.62
N HIS A 191 -0.81 -3.09 -1.90
CA HIS A 191 -1.72 -3.38 -3.02
C HIS A 191 -1.55 -4.80 -3.61
N ILE A 192 -0.54 -5.54 -3.17
CA ILE A 192 -0.18 -6.83 -3.79
C ILE A 192 -0.88 -7.99 -3.10
N TYR A 193 -1.68 -8.74 -3.86
CA TYR A 193 -2.34 -9.94 -3.35
C TYR A 193 -1.35 -11.10 -3.16
N ASP A 194 -0.51 -11.37 -4.15
CA ASP A 194 0.54 -12.39 -4.11
C ASP A 194 1.93 -11.77 -3.83
N LEU A 195 2.17 -11.45 -2.56
CA LEU A 195 3.46 -10.91 -2.11
C LEU A 195 4.62 -11.88 -2.27
N ASP A 196 4.36 -13.20 -2.21
CA ASP A 196 5.42 -14.21 -2.30
C ASP A 196 6.10 -14.18 -3.69
N THR A 197 5.31 -14.18 -4.76
CA THR A 197 5.83 -14.06 -6.13
C THR A 197 6.58 -12.75 -6.34
N VAL A 198 6.00 -11.61 -5.90
CA VAL A 198 6.66 -10.30 -6.06
C VAL A 198 7.97 -10.23 -5.29
N MET A 199 8.01 -10.68 -4.04
CA MET A 199 9.25 -10.62 -3.24
C MET A 199 10.34 -11.55 -3.78
N LYS A 200 10.00 -12.67 -4.40
CA LYS A 200 10.96 -13.53 -5.12
C LYS A 200 11.53 -12.80 -6.33
N ASN A 201 10.69 -12.14 -7.15
CA ASN A 201 11.14 -11.37 -8.30
C ASN A 201 12.03 -10.19 -7.89
N ILE A 202 11.63 -9.42 -6.88
CA ILE A 202 12.45 -8.34 -6.32
C ILE A 202 13.79 -8.87 -5.82
N SER A 203 13.78 -10.00 -5.12
CA SER A 203 15.02 -10.60 -4.61
C SER A 203 15.97 -11.06 -5.73
N ARG A 204 15.45 -11.40 -6.91
CA ARG A 204 16.24 -11.81 -8.07
C ARG A 204 16.99 -10.62 -8.70
N ILE A 205 16.34 -9.48 -8.84
CA ILE A 205 16.91 -8.28 -9.46
C ILE A 205 17.73 -7.41 -8.50
N CYS A 206 17.59 -7.60 -7.18
CA CYS A 206 18.34 -6.87 -6.18
C CYS A 206 19.74 -7.48 -6.02
N ASN A 207 20.78 -6.61 -5.94
CA ASN A 207 22.16 -7.02 -5.74
C ASN A 207 22.31 -7.96 -4.54
N GLN A 208 22.81 -9.17 -4.80
CA GLN A 208 22.82 -10.26 -3.81
C GLN A 208 23.78 -9.99 -2.65
N LYS A 209 24.75 -9.11 -2.81
CA LYS A 209 25.80 -8.86 -1.82
C LYS A 209 25.49 -7.66 -0.93
N ASP A 210 25.13 -6.54 -1.53
CA ASP A 210 25.01 -5.25 -0.85
C ASP A 210 23.74 -4.51 -1.21
N GLY A 211 22.79 -5.14 -1.92
CA GLY A 211 21.57 -4.55 -2.42
C GLY A 211 20.68 -3.99 -1.31
N LEU A 212 20.06 -2.84 -1.61
CA LEU A 212 19.13 -2.17 -0.72
C LEU A 212 17.70 -2.26 -1.25
N LEU A 213 16.76 -2.46 -0.34
CA LEU A 213 15.34 -2.20 -0.58
C LEU A 213 14.94 -0.92 0.18
N LEU A 214 14.35 0.02 -0.53
CA LEU A 214 13.79 1.24 0.00
C LEU A 214 12.27 1.16 -0.09
N ILE A 215 11.58 1.17 1.04
CA ILE A 215 10.16 0.85 1.11
C ILE A 215 9.41 1.98 1.83
N GLU A 216 8.25 2.37 1.28
CA GLU A 216 7.27 3.19 2.00
C GLU A 216 5.89 2.55 1.85
N VAL A 217 5.21 2.33 2.98
CA VAL A 217 3.87 1.73 3.07
C VAL A 217 3.03 2.43 4.14
N PRO A 218 1.69 2.38 4.07
CA PRO A 218 0.82 2.86 5.15
C PRO A 218 1.11 2.15 6.48
N ASP A 219 1.02 2.91 7.57
CA ASP A 219 1.33 2.47 8.93
C ASP A 219 0.06 2.12 9.70
N VAL A 220 -0.25 0.83 9.79
CA VAL A 220 -1.46 0.34 10.49
C VAL A 220 -1.49 0.69 11.98
N ASP A 221 -0.32 0.83 12.61
CA ASP A 221 -0.23 1.15 14.03
C ASP A 221 -0.79 2.53 14.36
N ARG A 222 -0.88 3.40 13.34
CA ARG A 222 -1.22 4.81 13.52
C ARG A 222 -2.51 5.23 12.80
N TYR A 223 -3.23 4.33 12.14
CA TYR A 223 -4.49 4.63 11.43
C TYR A 223 -5.48 5.40 12.31
N PHE A 224 -5.63 5.02 13.58
CA PHE A 224 -6.51 5.72 14.52
C PHE A 224 -6.23 7.22 14.63
N ASN A 225 -4.95 7.63 14.58
CA ASN A 225 -4.54 9.02 14.75
C ASN A 225 -4.81 9.87 13.52
N PHE A 226 -4.85 9.26 12.32
CA PHE A 226 -4.90 9.93 11.03
C PHE A 226 -6.18 9.65 10.23
N ALA A 227 -7.19 9.01 10.84
CA ALA A 227 -8.47 8.77 10.18
C ALA A 227 -9.15 10.12 9.87
N ASN A 228 -9.00 10.60 8.64
CA ASN A 228 -9.66 11.79 8.11
C ASN A 228 -11.05 11.46 7.56
N ILE A 229 -11.22 10.23 7.11
CA ILE A 229 -12.46 9.64 6.61
C ILE A 229 -12.65 8.29 7.30
N PRO A 230 -13.87 7.94 7.74
CA PRO A 230 -14.13 6.63 8.33
C PRO A 230 -13.67 5.49 7.43
N PHE A 231 -12.93 4.53 7.99
CA PHE A 231 -12.40 3.36 7.29
C PHE A 231 -11.54 3.66 6.04
N GLN A 232 -10.94 4.84 5.95
CA GLN A 232 -10.13 5.29 4.82
C GLN A 232 -9.11 4.23 4.36
N ASP A 233 -8.46 3.55 5.30
CA ASP A 233 -7.38 2.60 5.02
C ASP A 233 -7.88 1.17 4.85
N PHE A 234 -9.13 0.87 5.23
CA PHE A 234 -9.79 -0.41 4.97
C PHE A 234 -10.60 -0.32 3.67
N ASN A 235 -9.90 -0.22 2.57
CA ASN A 235 -10.45 -0.12 1.23
C ASN A 235 -10.03 -1.31 0.36
N LEU A 236 -10.61 -1.41 -0.83
CA LEU A 236 -10.36 -2.53 -1.74
C LEU A 236 -8.90 -2.63 -2.19
N GLU A 237 -8.22 -1.50 -2.31
CA GLU A 237 -6.85 -1.44 -2.82
C GLU A 237 -5.80 -1.82 -1.76
N HIS A 238 -6.08 -1.55 -0.46
CA HIS A 238 -5.17 -1.90 0.62
C HIS A 238 -5.45 -3.33 1.11
N ILE A 239 -4.69 -4.26 0.57
CA ILE A 239 -4.83 -5.70 0.87
C ILE A 239 -3.98 -6.08 2.09
N ASN A 240 -2.80 -5.49 2.22
CA ASN A 240 -1.88 -5.75 3.33
C ASN A 240 -1.73 -4.48 4.17
N HIS A 241 -1.81 -4.64 5.50
CA HIS A 241 -1.72 -3.53 6.44
C HIS A 241 -0.47 -3.72 7.28
N PHE A 242 0.55 -2.90 7.01
CA PHE A 242 1.86 -3.07 7.63
C PHE A 242 1.99 -2.29 8.93
N SER A 243 2.50 -2.96 9.97
CA SER A 243 3.19 -2.37 11.09
C SER A 243 4.69 -2.38 10.82
N SER A 244 5.46 -1.65 11.62
CA SER A 244 6.93 -1.73 11.55
C SER A 244 7.45 -3.16 11.74
N ILE A 245 6.82 -3.94 12.63
CA ILE A 245 7.20 -5.31 12.93
C ILE A 245 6.80 -6.27 11.81
N SER A 246 5.57 -6.16 11.28
CA SER A 246 5.15 -7.05 10.19
C SER A 246 5.92 -6.80 8.91
N LEU A 247 6.28 -5.54 8.60
CA LEU A 247 7.15 -5.21 7.47
C LEU A 247 8.56 -5.80 7.67
N GLN A 248 9.14 -5.67 8.87
CA GLN A 248 10.43 -6.29 9.18
C GLN A 248 10.37 -7.81 9.02
N ASN A 249 9.35 -8.46 9.56
CA ASN A 249 9.16 -9.91 9.46
C ASN A 249 9.05 -10.37 7.99
N LEU A 250 8.32 -9.61 7.15
CA LEU A 250 8.21 -9.89 5.73
C LEU A 250 9.59 -9.80 5.06
N MET A 251 10.34 -8.73 5.28
CA MET A 251 11.65 -8.53 4.65
C MET A 251 12.67 -9.58 5.10
N GLU A 252 12.71 -9.92 6.39
CA GLU A 252 13.58 -10.97 6.92
C GLU A 252 13.26 -12.36 6.35
N ARG A 253 11.99 -12.61 6.02
CA ARG A 253 11.58 -13.84 5.32
C ARG A 253 12.30 -14.03 3.99
N TYR A 254 12.58 -12.92 3.28
CA TYR A 254 13.24 -12.93 1.97
C TYR A 254 14.73 -12.60 2.02
N GLY A 255 15.35 -12.64 3.20
CA GLY A 255 16.80 -12.47 3.39
C GLY A 255 17.25 -11.02 3.35
N TYR A 256 16.43 -10.12 3.88
CA TYR A 256 16.81 -8.73 4.07
C TYR A 256 16.81 -8.36 5.54
N LYS A 257 17.81 -7.61 5.95
CA LYS A 257 17.95 -7.08 7.29
C LYS A 257 17.59 -5.62 7.35
N MET A 258 16.86 -5.24 8.37
CA MET A 258 16.51 -3.85 8.63
C MET A 258 17.77 -3.02 8.91
N VAL A 259 17.93 -1.93 8.17
CA VAL A 259 18.96 -0.90 8.37
C VAL A 259 18.36 0.29 9.10
N SER A 260 17.17 0.72 8.70
CA SER A 260 16.43 1.81 9.31
C SER A 260 14.95 1.67 9.07
N ILE A 261 14.17 2.14 10.02
CA ILE A 261 12.71 2.24 9.89
C ILE A 261 12.23 3.49 10.61
N GLN A 262 11.37 4.25 9.99
CA GLN A 262 10.75 5.46 10.55
C GLN A 262 9.25 5.46 10.28
N GLN A 263 8.48 5.83 11.30
CA GLN A 263 7.08 6.19 11.18
C GLN A 263 7.00 7.68 10.85
N ARG A 264 6.35 8.01 9.76
CA ARG A 264 6.28 9.38 9.20
C ARG A 264 4.84 9.80 8.99
N ASP A 265 4.63 11.11 8.99
CA ASP A 265 3.39 11.75 8.56
C ASP A 265 3.58 12.19 7.11
N VAL A 266 2.83 11.57 6.21
CA VAL A 266 2.93 11.82 4.78
C VAL A 266 1.75 12.66 4.33
N ALA A 267 2.01 13.80 3.70
CA ALA A 267 0.96 14.66 3.16
C ALA A 267 0.27 13.99 1.97
N ILE A 268 -1.07 13.94 2.00
CA ILE A 268 -1.93 13.49 0.89
C ILE A 268 -2.72 14.63 0.26
N SER A 269 -2.67 15.80 0.90
CA SER A 269 -3.13 17.11 0.41
C SER A 269 -2.46 18.20 1.22
N GLU A 270 -2.79 19.46 0.95
CA GLU A 270 -2.27 20.63 1.70
C GLU A 270 -2.54 20.56 3.21
N SER A 271 -3.63 19.91 3.63
CA SER A 271 -4.11 19.91 5.02
C SER A 271 -4.31 18.52 5.62
N HIS A 272 -4.13 17.45 4.83
CA HIS A 272 -4.37 16.09 5.30
C HIS A 272 -3.11 15.24 5.20
N PHE A 273 -2.91 14.45 6.24
CA PHE A 273 -1.78 13.55 6.37
C PHE A 273 -2.27 12.12 6.53
N THR A 274 -1.44 11.17 6.12
CA THR A 274 -1.60 9.75 6.38
C THR A 274 -0.35 9.21 7.05
N PRO A 275 -0.48 8.23 7.96
CA PRO A 275 0.69 7.62 8.58
C PRO A 275 1.37 6.68 7.60
N ALA A 276 2.68 6.74 7.53
CA ALA A 276 3.49 5.85 6.72
C ALA A 276 4.70 5.32 7.49
N ILE A 277 5.15 4.14 7.09
CA ILE A 277 6.44 3.57 7.44
C ILE A 277 7.34 3.76 6.25
N THR A 278 8.47 4.45 6.45
CA THR A 278 9.55 4.52 5.47
C THR A 278 10.74 3.74 6.01
N ALA A 279 11.22 2.75 5.25
CA ALA A 279 12.21 1.80 5.73
C ALA A 279 13.30 1.51 4.70
N VAL A 280 14.46 1.15 5.20
CA VAL A 280 15.63 0.70 4.43
C VAL A 280 16.03 -0.68 4.92
N PHE A 281 16.09 -1.62 3.99
CA PHE A 281 16.55 -2.97 4.23
C PHE A 281 17.77 -3.26 3.35
N LYS A 282 18.68 -4.07 3.85
CA LYS A 282 19.87 -4.50 3.13
C LYS A 282 19.84 -6.00 2.92
N ARG A 283 20.25 -6.46 1.73
CA ARG A 283 20.45 -7.88 1.46
C ARG A 283 21.43 -8.49 2.45
N GLU A 284 21.07 -9.59 3.07
CA GLU A 284 21.93 -10.36 3.96
C GLU A 284 22.21 -11.73 3.34
N LEU A 285 23.49 -12.08 3.25
CA LEU A 285 23.91 -13.41 2.75
C LEU A 285 23.42 -14.49 3.73
N GLU A 286 22.93 -15.58 3.20
CA GLU A 286 22.31 -16.72 3.88
C GLU A 286 22.97 -17.14 5.21
N GLY A 287 22.16 -17.46 6.21
CA GLY A 287 22.60 -18.11 7.44
C GLY A 287 21.83 -17.79 8.70
N GLN A 288 20.93 -16.82 8.73
CA GLN A 288 20.14 -16.56 9.93
C GLN A 288 18.84 -17.41 9.93
N LYS A 289 18.57 -18.07 11.05
CA LYS A 289 17.27 -18.70 11.28
C LYS A 289 16.20 -17.62 11.23
N ARG A 290 15.18 -17.82 10.40
CA ARG A 290 13.97 -17.01 10.37
C ARG A 290 13.46 -16.81 11.80
N ARG A 291 13.45 -15.59 12.27
CA ARG A 291 12.84 -15.19 13.53
C ARG A 291 11.60 -14.37 13.19
N VAL A 292 10.45 -14.79 13.68
CA VAL A 292 9.24 -13.98 13.64
C VAL A 292 9.23 -13.13 14.91
N HIS A 293 9.34 -11.81 14.74
CA HIS A 293 9.20 -10.87 15.84
C HIS A 293 7.73 -10.78 16.21
N GLU A 294 7.44 -10.90 17.49
CA GLU A 294 6.09 -10.84 17.99
C GLU A 294 5.60 -9.37 18.02
N GLU A 295 4.42 -9.16 17.46
CA GLU A 295 3.72 -7.88 17.51
C GLU A 295 2.85 -7.83 18.76
N THR A 296 2.89 -6.69 19.47
CA THR A 296 2.03 -6.43 20.63
C THR A 296 1.04 -5.32 20.32
N ASP A 297 -0.13 -5.35 20.98
CA ASP A 297 -1.12 -4.27 20.99
C ASP A 297 -1.76 -3.92 19.63
N VAL A 298 -1.45 -4.63 18.53
CA VAL A 298 -2.03 -4.34 17.22
C VAL A 298 -3.56 -4.48 17.23
N GLU A 299 -4.08 -5.48 17.93
CA GLU A 299 -5.53 -5.70 18.05
C GLU A 299 -6.21 -4.52 18.74
N GLU A 300 -5.63 -3.99 19.81
CA GLU A 300 -6.16 -2.81 20.51
C GLU A 300 -6.14 -1.58 19.60
N ARG A 301 -5.05 -1.36 18.85
CA ARG A 301 -4.93 -0.25 17.89
C ARG A 301 -5.97 -0.33 16.78
N ILE A 302 -6.16 -1.52 16.21
CA ILE A 302 -7.19 -1.75 15.19
C ILE A 302 -8.60 -1.54 15.75
N GLN A 303 -8.90 -2.02 16.96
CA GLN A 303 -10.20 -1.80 17.59
C GLN A 303 -10.47 -0.32 17.84
N LYS A 304 -9.47 0.47 18.22
CA LYS A 304 -9.61 1.92 18.36
C LYS A 304 -9.96 2.58 17.01
N TYR A 305 -9.29 2.16 15.92
CA TYR A 305 -9.58 2.65 14.57
C TYR A 305 -11.01 2.31 14.12
N ILE A 306 -11.42 1.05 14.28
CA ILE A 306 -12.77 0.59 13.95
C ILE A 306 -13.82 1.36 14.77
N THR A 307 -13.62 1.50 16.08
CA THR A 307 -14.55 2.21 16.95
C THR A 307 -14.71 3.67 16.56
N LYS A 308 -13.60 4.38 16.29
CA LYS A 308 -13.61 5.77 15.84
C LYS A 308 -14.36 5.91 14.51
N SER A 309 -14.03 5.06 13.52
CA SER A 309 -14.66 5.09 12.21
C SER A 309 -16.17 4.84 12.27
N ASN A 310 -16.63 3.89 13.11
CA ASN A 310 -18.06 3.66 13.32
C ASN A 310 -18.75 4.86 13.94
N LEU A 311 -18.18 5.48 14.97
CA LEU A 311 -18.75 6.68 15.60
C LEU A 311 -18.86 7.84 14.62
N GLU A 312 -17.88 8.03 13.75
CA GLU A 312 -17.93 9.07 12.72
C GLU A 312 -18.99 8.77 11.65
N LEU A 313 -19.13 7.51 11.21
CA LEU A 313 -20.21 7.09 10.30
C LEU A 313 -21.60 7.32 10.90
N ASP A 314 -21.81 6.96 12.17
CA ASP A 314 -23.09 7.16 12.87
C ASP A 314 -23.43 8.66 12.96
N ALA A 315 -22.44 9.50 13.26
CA ALA A 315 -22.62 10.96 13.27
C ALA A 315 -22.97 11.49 11.87
N LEU A 316 -22.29 11.04 10.82
CA LEU A 316 -22.59 11.42 9.43
C LEU A 316 -23.99 10.98 9.02
N ASN A 317 -24.38 9.74 9.33
CA ASN A 317 -25.73 9.22 9.05
C ASN A 317 -26.81 10.05 9.74
N SER A 318 -26.61 10.44 11.01
CA SER A 318 -27.54 11.28 11.75
C SER A 318 -27.70 12.66 11.09
N ILE A 319 -26.59 13.28 10.69
CA ILE A 319 -26.59 14.57 9.98
C ILE A 319 -27.32 14.45 8.63
N LEU A 320 -27.01 13.43 7.84
CA LEU A 320 -27.62 13.19 6.54
C LEU A 320 -29.12 12.94 6.67
N THR A 321 -29.54 12.09 7.60
CA THR A 321 -30.96 11.80 7.85
C THR A 321 -31.72 13.09 8.16
N THR A 322 -31.20 13.92 9.07
CA THR A 322 -31.83 15.20 9.42
C THR A 322 -31.86 16.17 8.26
N LYS A 323 -30.77 16.31 7.51
CA LYS A 323 -30.68 17.27 6.40
C LYS A 323 -31.48 16.86 5.17
N LEU A 324 -31.73 15.57 4.99
CA LEU A 324 -32.44 15.02 3.82
C LEU A 324 -33.92 14.76 4.10
N GLU A 325 -34.41 15.03 5.32
CA GLU A 325 -35.80 14.86 5.66
C GLU A 325 -36.69 15.74 4.73
N GLY A 326 -37.64 15.10 4.05
CA GLY A 326 -38.55 15.77 3.10
C GLY A 326 -37.93 16.15 1.76
N ILE A 327 -36.72 15.68 1.44
CA ILE A 327 -36.06 15.92 0.15
C ILE A 327 -36.27 14.70 -0.77
N ASP A 328 -36.96 14.90 -1.89
CA ASP A 328 -37.27 13.82 -2.85
C ASP A 328 -36.10 13.49 -3.79
N ARG A 329 -35.21 14.43 -4.02
CA ARG A 329 -34.07 14.28 -4.96
C ARG A 329 -32.82 14.94 -4.42
N ILE A 330 -31.70 14.23 -4.51
CA ILE A 330 -30.36 14.74 -4.21
C ILE A 330 -29.45 14.52 -5.40
N VAL A 331 -28.49 15.40 -5.59
CA VAL A 331 -27.38 15.21 -6.52
C VAL A 331 -26.11 15.17 -5.70
N ILE A 332 -25.35 14.10 -5.82
CA ILE A 332 -24.04 13.97 -5.20
C ILE A 332 -23.00 14.33 -6.26
N TRP A 333 -22.22 15.36 -5.99
CA TRP A 333 -21.12 15.79 -6.86
C TRP A 333 -19.78 15.45 -6.19
N GLY A 334 -18.87 14.88 -6.95
CA GLY A 334 -17.55 14.51 -6.44
C GLY A 334 -17.62 13.40 -5.40
N ALA A 335 -18.52 12.44 -5.61
CA ALA A 335 -18.53 11.19 -4.85
C ALA A 335 -17.23 10.46 -5.17
N GLY A 336 -16.16 10.90 -4.52
CA GLY A 336 -14.79 10.50 -4.67
C GLY A 336 -14.54 9.00 -4.69
N GLN A 337 -13.34 8.62 -4.41
CA GLN A 337 -12.96 7.22 -4.37
C GLN A 337 -13.66 6.46 -3.25
N LEU A 338 -14.19 5.34 -3.61
CA LEU A 338 -14.64 4.29 -2.68
C LEU A 338 -13.48 3.37 -2.36
#